data_be9e9c9dcb19712d6e26750725aa508f
#
_entry.id   be9e9c9dcb19712d6e26750725aa508f
#
_cell.length_a   1.000
_cell.length_b   1.000
_cell.length_c   1.000
_cell.angle_alpha   90.00
_cell.angle_beta   90.00
_cell.angle_gamma   90.00
#
_symmetry.space_group_name_H-M   'P 1'
#
loop_
_entity.id
_entity.type
_entity.pdbx_description
1 polymer ?
#
loop_
_entity_poly.entity_id
_entity_poly.type
_entity_poly.pdbx_seq_one_letter_code
_entity_poly.pdbx_strand_id
1 'polypeptide(L)'
;MKEKKDRVDDALAATRAAVEEGIVAGGGTAFVNAIPAVEKLVAKLSGDEKTGAQIIARALQAPIRQIAENAGVDGSIVFEKIRSSRKLGYGYNAYTETYCDMIPAGIVDPTKVTRTALENAASIASCVLTTESLVADKPDPQADAAMAAAAAQGGGMGGMY
;
A
#
# COMPACT_ATOMS: atom_id res chain seq x y z
N MET A 1 -26.56 1.89 -0.35
CA MET A 1 -26.63 0.76 -1.29
C MET A 1 -25.40 0.68 -2.18
N LYS A 2 -24.97 1.76 -2.84
CA LYS A 2 -23.81 1.77 -3.74
C LYS A 2 -22.52 1.26 -3.06
N GLU A 3 -22.18 1.77 -1.88
CA GLU A 3 -21.00 1.35 -1.11
C GLU A 3 -20.98 -0.16 -0.79
N LYS A 4 -22.13 -0.75 -0.42
CA LYS A 4 -22.20 -2.20 -0.16
C LYS A 4 -21.95 -3.02 -1.43
N LYS A 5 -22.45 -2.56 -2.58
CA LYS A 5 -22.20 -3.20 -3.87
C LYS A 5 -20.72 -3.13 -4.21
N ASP A 6 -20.11 -1.95 -4.11
CA ASP A 6 -18.71 -1.74 -4.44
C ASP A 6 -17.79 -2.63 -3.56
N ARG A 7 -18.10 -2.79 -2.27
CA ARG A 7 -17.38 -3.72 -1.37
C ARG A 7 -17.52 -5.19 -1.76
N VAL A 8 -18.71 -5.61 -2.22
CA VAL A 8 -18.91 -6.99 -2.67
C VAL A 8 -18.18 -7.25 -3.99
N ASP A 9 -18.24 -6.30 -4.91
CA ASP A 9 -17.56 -6.40 -6.20
C ASP A 9 -16.03 -6.46 -6.01
N ASP A 10 -15.47 -5.65 -5.09
CA ASP A 10 -14.07 -5.66 -4.71
C ASP A 10 -13.66 -7.01 -4.09
N ALA A 11 -14.43 -7.52 -3.13
CA ALA A 11 -14.18 -8.81 -2.51
C ALA A 11 -14.20 -9.96 -3.52
N LEU A 12 -15.12 -9.92 -4.49
CA LEU A 12 -15.20 -10.91 -5.57
C LEU A 12 -13.98 -10.85 -6.50
N ALA A 13 -13.57 -9.64 -6.88
CA ALA A 13 -12.38 -9.43 -7.70
C ALA A 13 -11.11 -9.90 -6.99
N ALA A 14 -10.94 -9.58 -5.70
CA ALA A 14 -9.83 -10.04 -4.88
C ALA A 14 -9.80 -11.57 -4.76
N THR A 15 -10.96 -12.21 -4.57
CA THR A 15 -11.06 -13.67 -4.50
C THR A 15 -10.65 -14.33 -5.82
N ARG A 16 -11.09 -13.79 -6.96
CA ARG A 16 -10.68 -14.29 -8.29
C ARG A 16 -9.16 -14.17 -8.49
N ALA A 17 -8.59 -13.01 -8.14
CA ALA A 17 -7.15 -12.81 -8.22
C ALA A 17 -6.37 -13.79 -7.32
N ALA A 18 -6.89 -14.10 -6.13
CA ALA A 18 -6.30 -15.09 -5.23
C ALA A 18 -6.35 -16.51 -5.79
N VAL A 19 -7.42 -16.88 -6.49
CA VAL A 19 -7.51 -18.19 -7.16
C VAL A 19 -6.51 -18.32 -8.31
N GLU A 20 -6.23 -17.22 -9.02
CA GLU A 20 -5.31 -17.24 -10.16
C GLU A 20 -3.83 -17.37 -9.76
N GLU A 21 -3.36 -16.63 -8.76
CA GLU A 21 -1.94 -16.56 -8.40
C GLU A 21 -1.65 -16.90 -6.92
N GLY A 22 -2.65 -17.32 -6.18
CA GLY A 22 -2.50 -17.63 -4.76
C GLY A 22 -2.52 -16.36 -3.87
N ILE A 23 -2.16 -16.57 -2.61
CA ILE A 23 -2.16 -15.55 -1.57
C ILE A 23 -0.78 -15.35 -0.96
N VAL A 24 -0.53 -14.16 -0.44
CA VAL A 24 0.65 -13.79 0.34
C VAL A 24 0.24 -13.19 1.68
N ALA A 25 1.20 -13.02 2.59
CA ALA A 25 0.97 -12.32 3.84
C ALA A 25 0.55 -10.88 3.57
N GLY A 26 -0.61 -10.50 4.10
CA GLY A 26 -1.21 -9.18 3.90
C GLY A 26 -0.61 -8.08 4.76
N GLY A 27 -1.28 -6.93 4.76
CA GLY A 27 -0.88 -5.79 5.58
C GLY A 27 0.48 -5.18 5.21
N GLY A 28 0.90 -5.28 3.96
CA GLY A 28 2.21 -4.79 3.50
C GLY A 28 3.39 -5.73 3.83
N THR A 29 3.15 -6.83 4.53
CA THR A 29 4.19 -7.77 4.95
C THR A 29 4.90 -8.44 3.77
N ALA A 30 4.17 -8.77 2.71
CA ALA A 30 4.75 -9.37 1.49
C ALA A 30 5.82 -8.47 0.86
N PHE A 31 5.60 -7.16 0.83
CA PHE A 31 6.59 -6.20 0.31
C PHE A 31 7.85 -6.16 1.19
N VAL A 32 7.71 -6.18 2.50
CA VAL A 32 8.87 -6.25 3.42
C VAL A 32 9.67 -7.54 3.20
N ASN A 33 8.99 -8.66 3.01
CA ASN A 33 9.62 -9.96 2.73
C ASN A 33 10.36 -9.97 1.38
N ALA A 34 9.98 -9.12 0.43
CA ALA A 34 10.65 -8.99 -0.87
C ALA A 34 11.95 -8.16 -0.80
N ILE A 35 12.13 -7.30 0.20
CA ILE A 35 13.29 -6.40 0.32
C ILE A 35 14.63 -7.15 0.24
N PRO A 36 14.87 -8.28 0.93
CA PRO A 36 16.14 -8.97 0.84
C PRO A 36 16.50 -9.45 -0.58
N ALA A 37 15.50 -9.77 -1.40
CA ALA A 37 15.73 -10.18 -2.79
C ALA A 37 16.18 -8.97 -3.63
N VAL A 38 15.59 -7.80 -3.42
CA VAL A 38 15.99 -6.55 -4.08
C VAL A 38 17.40 -6.12 -3.60
N GLU A 39 17.70 -6.22 -2.30
CA GLU A 39 19.03 -5.90 -1.75
C GLU A 39 20.14 -6.78 -2.37
N LYS A 40 19.85 -8.07 -2.60
CA LYS A 40 20.78 -8.96 -3.33
C LYS A 40 21.01 -8.53 -4.78
N LEU A 41 19.99 -7.98 -5.44
CA LEU A 41 20.12 -7.41 -6.77
C LEU A 41 20.96 -6.12 -6.72
N VAL A 42 20.66 -5.21 -5.79
CA VAL A 42 21.42 -3.96 -5.56
C VAL A 42 22.92 -4.22 -5.39
N ALA A 43 23.29 -5.32 -4.72
CA ALA A 43 24.70 -5.68 -4.52
C ALA A 43 25.43 -6.07 -5.82
N LYS A 44 24.69 -6.46 -6.87
CA LYS A 44 25.22 -6.86 -8.18
C LYS A 44 25.25 -5.71 -9.20
N LEU A 45 24.53 -4.63 -8.93
CA LEU A 45 24.39 -3.49 -9.82
C LEU A 45 25.38 -2.37 -9.48
N SER A 46 25.64 -1.48 -10.44
CA SER A 46 26.50 -0.30 -10.29
C SER A 46 25.84 0.93 -10.93
N GLY A 47 26.35 2.13 -10.62
CA GLY A 47 25.86 3.38 -11.19
C GLY A 47 24.37 3.62 -10.96
N ASP A 48 23.70 4.13 -11.99
CA ASP A 48 22.30 4.54 -11.91
C ASP A 48 21.32 3.37 -11.73
N GLU A 49 21.65 2.20 -12.29
CA GLU A 49 20.85 0.98 -12.07
C GLU A 49 20.81 0.59 -10.59
N LYS A 50 21.94 0.71 -9.89
CA LYS A 50 22.02 0.48 -8.45
C LYS A 50 21.15 1.47 -7.67
N THR A 51 21.21 2.74 -8.06
CA THR A 51 20.39 3.80 -7.45
C THR A 51 18.89 3.52 -7.65
N GLY A 52 18.48 3.16 -8.87
CA GLY A 52 17.10 2.77 -9.16
C GLY A 52 16.63 1.59 -8.32
N ALA A 53 17.43 0.54 -8.21
CA ALA A 53 17.09 -0.62 -7.37
C ALA A 53 17.03 -0.27 -5.87
N GLN A 54 17.84 0.65 -5.37
CA GLN A 54 17.77 1.17 -4.01
C GLN A 54 16.48 1.95 -3.75
N ILE A 55 16.01 2.73 -4.73
CA ILE A 55 14.73 3.44 -4.65
C ILE A 55 13.58 2.43 -4.48
N ILE A 56 13.58 1.35 -5.26
CA ILE A 56 12.57 0.29 -5.13
C ILE A 56 12.63 -0.36 -3.73
N ALA A 57 13.82 -0.73 -3.24
CA ALA A 57 13.97 -1.31 -1.90
C ALA A 57 13.42 -0.39 -0.79
N ARG A 58 13.57 0.92 -0.95
CA ARG A 58 13.00 1.92 -0.03
C ARG A 58 11.48 2.04 -0.18
N ALA A 59 10.98 2.03 -1.42
CA ALA A 59 9.54 2.14 -1.69
C ALA A 59 8.74 0.96 -1.14
N LEU A 60 9.30 -0.25 -1.11
CA LEU A 60 8.67 -1.45 -0.54
C LEU A 60 8.34 -1.33 0.95
N GLN A 61 8.91 -0.37 1.66
CA GLN A 61 8.60 -0.09 3.06
C GLN A 61 7.32 0.75 3.24
N ALA A 62 6.92 1.51 2.21
CA ALA A 62 5.84 2.48 2.32
C ALA A 62 4.48 1.87 2.71
N PRO A 63 4.04 0.73 2.16
CA PRO A 63 2.73 0.18 2.49
C PRO A 63 2.56 -0.16 3.98
N ILE A 64 3.52 -0.86 4.59
CA ILE A 64 3.44 -1.23 6.02
C ILE A 64 3.54 0.00 6.92
N ARG A 65 4.38 0.98 6.55
CA ARG A 65 4.51 2.23 7.31
C ARG A 65 3.20 3.00 7.30
N GLN A 66 2.56 3.15 6.14
CA GLN A 66 1.29 3.86 6.02
C GLN A 66 0.17 3.17 6.80
N ILE A 67 0.10 1.84 6.78
CA ILE A 67 -0.88 1.07 7.57
C ILE A 67 -0.68 1.34 9.08
N ALA A 68 0.56 1.32 9.55
CA ALA A 68 0.88 1.58 10.95
C ALA A 68 0.55 3.03 11.35
N GLU A 69 0.90 4.00 10.52
CA GLU A 69 0.60 5.42 10.72
C GLU A 69 -0.92 5.68 10.76
N ASN A 70 -1.69 5.04 9.88
CA ASN A 70 -3.15 5.12 9.87
C ASN A 70 -3.77 4.52 11.17
N ALA A 71 -3.06 3.59 11.81
CA ALA A 71 -3.42 3.04 13.12
C ALA A 71 -2.88 3.86 14.31
N GLY A 72 -2.22 5.00 14.05
CA GLY A 72 -1.66 5.86 15.10
C GLY A 72 -0.33 5.38 15.67
N VAL A 73 0.35 4.43 15.00
CA VAL A 73 1.63 3.86 15.44
C VAL A 73 2.76 4.31 14.51
N ASP A 74 3.96 4.52 15.06
CA ASP A 74 5.13 4.86 14.23
C ASP A 74 5.48 3.72 13.27
N GLY A 75 5.30 3.98 11.97
CA GLY A 75 5.56 3.02 10.90
C GLY A 75 7.01 2.56 10.82
N SER A 76 7.96 3.36 11.30
CA SER A 76 9.39 2.99 11.31
C SER A 76 9.67 1.90 12.36
N ILE A 77 9.05 2.00 13.52
CA ILE A 77 9.18 0.99 14.58
C ILE A 77 8.57 -0.33 14.14
N VAL A 78 7.38 -0.28 13.53
CA VAL A 78 6.69 -1.48 13.03
C VAL A 78 7.52 -2.15 11.93
N PHE A 79 7.99 -1.39 10.95
CA PHE A 79 8.83 -1.90 9.89
C PHE A 79 10.10 -2.58 10.41
N GLU A 80 10.86 -1.91 11.30
CA GLU A 80 12.12 -2.44 11.80
C GLU A 80 11.92 -3.72 12.62
N LYS A 81 10.82 -3.81 13.39
CA LYS A 81 10.48 -5.01 14.14
C LYS A 81 10.15 -6.20 13.26
N ILE A 82 9.44 -5.97 12.15
CA ILE A 82 9.13 -7.03 11.16
C ILE A 82 10.41 -7.46 10.46
N ARG A 83 11.22 -6.52 9.99
CA ARG A 83 12.49 -6.78 9.29
C ARG A 83 13.47 -7.57 10.15
N SER A 84 13.61 -7.21 11.43
CA SER A 84 14.53 -7.86 12.36
C SER A 84 14.13 -9.29 12.71
N SER A 85 12.83 -9.64 12.65
CA SER A 85 12.34 -10.98 12.94
C SER A 85 12.84 -12.04 11.95
N ARG A 86 13.17 -11.64 10.71
CA ARG A 86 13.58 -12.51 9.60
C ARG A 86 12.62 -13.68 9.31
N LYS A 87 11.42 -13.66 9.88
CA LYS A 87 10.42 -14.71 9.74
C LYS A 87 9.48 -14.33 8.60
N LEU A 88 9.38 -15.18 7.59
CA LEU A 88 8.44 -14.99 6.48
C LEU A 88 7.00 -15.01 7.01
N GLY A 89 6.21 -14.06 6.55
CA GLY A 89 4.79 -13.93 6.94
C GLY A 89 4.54 -13.31 8.32
N TYR A 90 5.58 -13.00 9.10
CA TYR A 90 5.44 -12.29 10.36
C TYR A 90 5.20 -10.80 10.10
N GLY A 91 4.09 -10.28 10.58
CA GLY A 91 3.63 -8.92 10.30
C GLY A 91 2.97 -8.25 11.50
N TYR A 92 2.37 -7.10 11.25
CA TYR A 92 1.66 -6.30 12.23
C TYR A 92 0.17 -6.27 11.92
N ASN A 93 -0.64 -6.74 12.86
CA ASN A 93 -2.09 -6.62 12.84
C ASN A 93 -2.50 -5.27 13.44
N ALA A 94 -2.82 -4.31 12.58
CA ALA A 94 -3.18 -2.96 12.99
C ALA A 94 -4.53 -2.89 13.75
N TYR A 95 -5.40 -3.89 13.59
CA TYR A 95 -6.69 -3.94 14.29
C TYR A 95 -6.54 -4.32 15.77
N THR A 96 -5.64 -5.26 16.06
CA THR A 96 -5.38 -5.73 17.44
C THR A 96 -4.11 -5.16 18.05
N GLU A 97 -3.37 -4.33 17.28
CA GLU A 97 -2.08 -3.73 17.64
C GLU A 97 -1.02 -4.78 18.06
N THR A 98 -1.09 -5.97 17.46
CA THR A 98 -0.22 -7.10 17.79
C THR A 98 0.59 -7.58 16.60
N TYR A 99 1.73 -8.23 16.89
CA TYR A 99 2.57 -8.87 15.88
C TYR A 99 2.26 -10.34 15.83
N CYS A 100 1.98 -10.87 14.64
CA CYS A 100 1.59 -12.27 14.45
C CYS A 100 1.99 -12.80 13.08
N ASP A 101 1.82 -14.09 12.87
CA ASP A 101 1.88 -14.69 11.54
C ASP A 101 0.61 -14.34 10.78
N MET A 102 0.75 -13.59 9.69
CA MET A 102 -0.37 -12.97 8.98
C MET A 102 -1.29 -13.99 8.32
N ILE A 103 -0.72 -15.03 7.68
CA ILE A 103 -1.51 -16.05 6.98
C ILE A 103 -2.42 -16.86 7.94
N PRO A 104 -1.91 -17.42 9.05
CA PRO A 104 -2.78 -18.07 10.04
C PRO A 104 -3.77 -17.13 10.71
N ALA A 105 -3.41 -15.85 10.84
CA ALA A 105 -4.32 -14.83 11.38
C ALA A 105 -5.43 -14.41 10.39
N GLY A 106 -5.43 -14.94 9.16
CA GLY A 106 -6.39 -14.59 8.12
C GLY A 106 -6.15 -13.24 7.45
N ILE A 107 -4.97 -12.64 7.67
CA ILE A 107 -4.59 -11.37 7.06
C ILE A 107 -3.75 -11.67 5.82
N VAL A 108 -4.42 -11.72 4.68
CA VAL A 108 -3.86 -12.16 3.42
C VAL A 108 -4.19 -11.18 2.30
N ASP A 109 -3.29 -11.07 1.33
CA ASP A 109 -3.50 -10.33 0.10
C ASP A 109 -3.38 -11.25 -1.12
N PRO A 110 -4.13 -11.03 -2.21
CA PRO A 110 -3.92 -11.75 -3.45
C PRO A 110 -2.56 -11.42 -4.06
N THR A 111 -1.79 -12.44 -4.42
CA THR A 111 -0.44 -12.25 -5.01
C THR A 111 -0.50 -11.40 -6.29
N LYS A 112 -1.48 -11.66 -7.15
CA LYS A 112 -1.69 -10.90 -8.39
C LYS A 112 -1.86 -9.40 -8.13
N VAL A 113 -2.64 -9.04 -7.11
CA VAL A 113 -2.90 -7.63 -6.77
C VAL A 113 -1.64 -6.94 -6.29
N THR A 114 -0.91 -7.54 -5.35
CA THR A 114 0.34 -6.97 -4.80
C THR A 114 1.43 -6.84 -5.86
N ARG A 115 1.57 -7.84 -6.74
CA ARG A 115 2.53 -7.81 -7.85
C ARG A 115 2.17 -6.73 -8.86
N THR A 116 0.92 -6.70 -9.34
CA THR A 116 0.48 -5.73 -10.34
C THR A 116 0.54 -4.30 -9.81
N ALA A 117 0.23 -4.08 -8.53
CA ALA A 117 0.37 -2.77 -7.89
C ALA A 117 1.81 -2.26 -7.97
N LEU A 118 2.80 -3.10 -7.67
CA LEU A 118 4.21 -2.73 -7.74
C LEU A 118 4.66 -2.47 -9.19
N GLU A 119 4.26 -3.33 -10.14
CA GLU A 119 4.57 -3.17 -11.56
C GLU A 119 4.01 -1.86 -12.12
N ASN A 120 2.75 -1.57 -11.84
CA ASN A 120 2.10 -0.33 -12.28
C ASN A 120 2.73 0.91 -11.64
N ALA A 121 3.04 0.86 -10.35
CA ALA A 121 3.73 1.95 -9.66
C ALA A 121 5.10 2.24 -10.27
N ALA A 122 5.89 1.21 -10.55
CA ALA A 122 7.18 1.36 -11.20
C ALA A 122 7.06 1.92 -12.63
N SER A 123 6.06 1.47 -13.39
CA SER A 123 5.78 1.95 -14.73
C SER A 123 5.45 3.46 -14.74
N ILE A 124 4.55 3.89 -13.87
CA ILE A 124 4.18 5.31 -13.78
C ILE A 124 5.36 6.16 -13.27
N ALA A 125 6.11 5.69 -12.28
CA ALA A 125 7.30 6.39 -11.81
C ALA A 125 8.33 6.58 -12.93
N SER A 126 8.53 5.56 -13.78
CA SER A 126 9.42 5.65 -14.94
C SER A 126 8.91 6.67 -15.96
N CYS A 127 7.60 6.73 -16.21
CA CYS A 127 7.03 7.75 -17.08
C CYS A 127 7.29 9.16 -16.54
N VAL A 128 7.07 9.38 -15.24
CA VAL A 128 7.31 10.70 -14.61
C VAL A 128 8.79 11.09 -14.69
N LEU A 129 9.70 10.15 -14.46
CA LEU A 129 11.15 10.43 -14.53
C LEU A 129 11.65 10.81 -15.93
N THR A 130 10.94 10.40 -16.99
CA THR A 130 11.30 10.71 -18.38
C THR A 130 10.63 11.98 -18.93
N THR A 131 9.75 12.61 -18.16
CA THR A 131 9.08 13.87 -18.56
C THR A 131 9.94 15.09 -18.24
N GLU A 132 9.95 16.07 -19.14
CA GLU A 132 10.62 17.37 -18.92
C GLU A 132 9.77 18.36 -18.14
N SER A 133 8.44 18.21 -18.22
CA SER A 133 7.49 19.11 -17.54
C SER A 133 6.21 18.38 -17.14
N LEU A 134 5.59 18.87 -16.07
CA LEU A 134 4.28 18.44 -15.62
C LEU A 134 3.30 19.60 -15.72
N VAL A 135 2.11 19.33 -16.23
CA VAL A 135 1.00 20.28 -16.24
C VAL A 135 -0.04 19.75 -15.25
N ALA A 136 -0.34 20.57 -14.25
CA ALA A 136 -1.32 20.24 -13.21
C ALA A 136 -2.18 21.48 -12.90
N ASP A 137 -3.40 21.24 -12.43
CA ASP A 137 -4.25 22.31 -11.98
C ASP A 137 -3.63 23.02 -10.77
N LYS A 138 -3.69 24.34 -10.78
CA LYS A 138 -3.25 25.12 -9.63
C LYS A 138 -4.29 24.99 -8.52
N PRO A 139 -3.88 24.64 -7.28
CA PRO A 139 -4.81 24.61 -6.16
C PRO A 139 -5.56 25.94 -6.02
N ASP A 140 -6.89 25.88 -5.99
CA ASP A 140 -7.74 27.05 -5.74
C ASP A 140 -8.30 26.95 -4.30
N PRO A 141 -7.75 27.72 -3.34
CA PRO A 141 -8.19 27.68 -1.96
C PRO A 141 -9.67 28.04 -1.76
N GLN A 142 -10.27 28.78 -2.71
CA GLN A 142 -11.69 29.15 -2.63
C GLN A 142 -12.58 27.98 -3.10
N ALA A 143 -12.19 27.28 -4.15
CA ALA A 143 -12.89 26.09 -4.63
C ALA A 143 -12.80 24.94 -3.62
N ASP A 144 -11.64 24.73 -3.03
CA ASP A 144 -11.42 23.71 -2.00
C ASP A 144 -12.23 23.99 -0.73
N ALA A 145 -12.30 25.24 -0.28
CA ALA A 145 -13.13 25.67 0.84
C ALA A 145 -14.63 25.53 0.54
N ALA A 146 -15.07 25.83 -0.69
CA ALA A 146 -16.46 25.65 -1.12
C ALA A 146 -16.86 24.18 -1.19
N MET A 147 -15.98 23.30 -1.67
CA MET A 147 -16.19 21.85 -1.67
C MET A 147 -16.25 21.27 -0.24
N ALA A 148 -15.38 21.71 0.66
CA ALA A 148 -15.39 21.32 2.06
C ALA A 148 -16.67 21.78 2.77
N ALA A 149 -17.14 23.00 2.51
CA ALA A 149 -18.39 23.52 3.06
C ALA A 149 -19.63 22.79 2.52
N ALA A 150 -19.65 22.43 1.23
CA ALA A 150 -20.72 21.67 0.62
C ALA A 150 -20.78 20.22 1.16
N ALA A 151 -19.63 19.60 1.40
CA ALA A 151 -19.53 18.27 2.01
C ALA A 151 -20.03 18.28 3.48
N ALA A 152 -19.74 19.35 4.23
CA ALA A 152 -20.22 19.51 5.61
C ALA A 152 -21.74 19.75 5.69
N GLN A 153 -22.35 20.41 4.71
CA GLN A 153 -23.79 20.63 4.66
C GLN A 153 -24.58 19.42 4.14
N GLY A 154 -23.98 18.56 3.32
CA GLY A 154 -24.61 17.34 2.81
C GLY A 154 -24.78 16.21 3.83
N GLY A 155 -24.12 16.27 4.99
CA GLY A 155 -24.19 15.25 6.04
C GLY A 155 -25.32 15.41 7.07
N GLY A 156 -26.11 16.46 6.97
CA GLY A 156 -27.06 16.86 8.03
C GLY A 156 -28.54 16.50 7.84
N MET A 157 -28.94 15.74 6.81
CA MET A 157 -30.36 15.44 6.57
C MET A 157 -30.64 13.92 6.44
N GLY A 158 -30.39 13.18 7.50
CA GLY A 158 -30.67 11.74 7.59
C GLY A 158 -31.04 11.27 9.00
N GLY A 159 -31.79 12.06 9.73
CA GLY A 159 -32.21 11.70 11.07
C GLY A 159 -33.60 12.22 11.40
N MET A 160 -34.64 11.70 10.73
CA MET A 160 -36.04 11.70 11.23
C MET A 160 -36.84 10.75 10.32
N TYR A 161 -37.01 9.55 10.76
CA TYR A 161 -38.19 8.68 10.79
C TYR A 161 -37.77 7.33 11.34
#